data_8f9c32e34452232a76126118c3873d93
#
_entry.id   8f9c32e34452232a76126118c3873d93
#
_cell.length_a   1.000
_cell.length_b   1.000
_cell.length_c   1.000
_cell.angle_alpha   90.00
_cell.angle_beta   90.00
_cell.angle_gamma   90.00
#
_symmetry.space_group_name_H-M   'P 1'
#
loop_
_entity.id
_entity.type
_entity.pdbx_description
1 polymer ?
#
loop_
_entity_poly.entity_id
_entity_poly.type
_entity_poly.pdbx_seq_one_letter_code
_entity_poly.pdbx_strand_id
1 'polypeptide(L)'
;PPSSKTAGLMDTFESKGTEEKNLEVFDFYNRDGFELHQYVVGVGFGSPLMALTGLNSMAVHLYGGTGVGKTTAQYAAMSIWGDPELLTLQKDDTHNSRMNRGEIMHSLPLVSDEMTNVSSREMSEYVYQVSGGRQKNRLSANGNVERVRGKPWKLLALSSGNTSAWEILSRDKATPKAEMQRLFEIKVVKMIHTQGNNADTADLLEKVKLNYGHIGVKFVQWI
;
A
#
# COMPACT_ATOMS: atom_id res chain seq x y z
N PRO A 1 -22.16 14.74 -0.52
CA PRO A 1 -22.06 13.70 -1.54
C PRO A 1 -20.60 13.49 -1.94
N PRO A 2 -20.19 12.24 -2.25
CA PRO A 2 -18.85 11.97 -2.71
C PRO A 2 -18.56 12.74 -4.00
N SER A 3 -17.29 13.11 -4.20
CA SER A 3 -16.87 13.74 -5.45
C SER A 3 -17.00 12.74 -6.61
N SER A 4 -17.14 13.24 -7.84
CA SER A 4 -17.16 12.36 -9.03
C SER A 4 -15.91 11.46 -9.15
N LYS A 5 -14.79 11.85 -8.55
CA LYS A 5 -13.56 11.06 -8.50
C LYS A 5 -13.64 9.87 -7.54
N THR A 6 -14.45 9.96 -6.50
CA THR A 6 -14.55 8.95 -5.44
C THR A 6 -15.78 8.06 -5.59
N ALA A 7 -16.77 8.47 -6.38
CA ALA A 7 -18.04 7.75 -6.53
C ALA A 7 -17.84 6.27 -6.89
N GLY A 8 -16.94 5.97 -7.83
CA GLY A 8 -16.66 4.59 -8.25
C GLY A 8 -15.86 3.72 -7.26
N LEU A 9 -15.43 4.30 -6.13
CA LEU A 9 -14.69 3.58 -5.08
C LEU A 9 -15.44 3.49 -3.76
N MET A 10 -16.61 4.12 -3.64
CA MET A 10 -17.32 4.16 -2.35
C MET A 10 -17.68 2.77 -1.86
N ASP A 11 -18.21 1.94 -2.76
CA ASP A 11 -18.65 0.57 -2.42
C ASP A 11 -17.46 -0.32 -1.98
N THR A 12 -16.23 0.01 -2.38
CA THR A 12 -15.03 -0.75 -1.97
C THR A 12 -14.66 -0.55 -0.50
N PHE A 13 -15.20 0.49 0.15
CA PHE A 13 -15.01 0.75 1.57
C PHE A 13 -16.13 0.18 2.45
N GLU A 14 -17.14 -0.44 1.86
CA GLU A 14 -18.16 -1.13 2.63
C GLU A 14 -17.59 -2.37 3.29
N SER A 15 -18.02 -2.63 4.53
CA SER A 15 -17.58 -3.82 5.25
C SER A 15 -18.25 -5.07 4.69
N LYS A 16 -17.51 -6.18 4.64
CA LYS A 16 -18.00 -7.50 4.21
C LYS A 16 -17.59 -8.57 5.20
N GLY A 17 -18.42 -9.61 5.29
CA GLY A 17 -18.17 -10.72 6.20
C GLY A 17 -18.41 -10.35 7.66
N THR A 18 -17.59 -10.85 8.57
CA THR A 18 -17.72 -10.59 10.00
C THR A 18 -16.47 -9.97 10.60
N GLU A 19 -16.65 -9.14 11.60
CA GLU A 19 -15.55 -8.53 12.35
C GLU A 19 -14.66 -9.60 13.01
N GLU A 20 -15.26 -10.63 13.59
CA GLU A 20 -14.53 -11.73 14.23
C GLU A 20 -13.53 -12.37 13.26
N LYS A 21 -13.98 -12.72 12.05
CA LYS A 21 -13.10 -13.30 11.02
C LYS A 21 -12.07 -12.31 10.49
N ASN A 22 -12.40 -11.01 10.46
CA ASN A 22 -11.42 -9.99 10.10
C ASN A 22 -10.34 -9.86 11.18
N LEU A 23 -10.70 -9.97 12.48
CA LEU A 23 -9.72 -9.99 13.58
C LEU A 23 -8.84 -11.24 13.54
N GLU A 24 -9.38 -12.41 13.21
CA GLU A 24 -8.58 -13.64 13.06
C GLU A 24 -7.44 -13.49 12.03
N VAL A 25 -7.61 -12.63 11.02
CA VAL A 25 -6.53 -12.32 10.05
C VAL A 25 -5.35 -11.66 10.75
N PHE A 26 -5.59 -10.73 11.67
CA PHE A 26 -4.54 -10.04 12.41
C PHE A 26 -3.91 -10.95 13.46
N ASP A 27 -4.71 -11.77 14.14
CA ASP A 27 -4.24 -12.78 15.08
C ASP A 27 -3.34 -13.82 14.41
N PHE A 28 -3.59 -14.14 13.16
CA PHE A 28 -2.70 -15.01 12.39
C PHE A 28 -1.28 -14.47 12.33
N TYR A 29 -1.13 -13.17 12.17
CA TYR A 29 0.19 -12.51 12.12
C TYR A 29 0.78 -12.26 13.51
N ASN A 30 -0.01 -12.37 14.58
CA ASN A 30 0.45 -12.21 15.97
C ASN A 30 1.12 -13.50 16.49
N ARG A 31 2.08 -14.03 15.73
CA ARG A 31 2.83 -15.25 16.03
C ARG A 31 4.31 -14.99 15.84
N ASP A 32 5.13 -15.68 16.62
CA ASP A 32 6.58 -15.61 16.49
C ASP A 32 7.02 -15.93 15.06
N GLY A 33 7.89 -15.09 14.53
CA GLY A 33 8.41 -15.24 13.19
C GLY A 33 7.62 -14.53 12.10
N PHE A 34 6.50 -13.88 12.42
CA PHE A 34 5.73 -13.04 11.48
C PHE A 34 5.99 -11.54 11.65
N GLU A 35 7.02 -11.13 12.36
CA GLU A 35 7.31 -9.74 12.72
C GLU A 35 7.35 -8.81 11.49
N LEU A 36 7.92 -9.28 10.38
CA LEU A 36 7.95 -8.51 9.14
C LEU A 36 6.55 -8.34 8.52
N HIS A 37 5.70 -9.36 8.61
CA HIS A 37 4.32 -9.30 8.14
C HIS A 37 3.45 -8.47 9.08
N GLN A 38 3.65 -8.57 10.41
CA GLN A 38 3.03 -7.69 11.40
C GLN A 38 3.35 -6.22 11.11
N TYR A 39 4.59 -5.92 10.76
CA TYR A 39 4.98 -4.56 10.37
C TYR A 39 4.17 -4.06 9.18
N VAL A 40 3.94 -4.91 8.16
CA VAL A 40 3.11 -4.56 6.99
C VAL A 40 1.68 -4.23 7.40
N VAL A 41 1.07 -5.03 8.27
CA VAL A 41 -0.26 -4.75 8.84
C VAL A 41 -0.22 -3.46 9.65
N GLY A 42 0.83 -3.26 10.45
CA GLY A 42 1.08 -2.03 11.20
C GLY A 42 1.16 -0.77 10.32
N VAL A 43 1.71 -0.86 9.11
CA VAL A 43 1.69 0.24 8.13
C VAL A 43 0.25 0.59 7.72
N GLY A 44 -0.63 -0.41 7.61
CA GLY A 44 -2.06 -0.20 7.35
C GLY A 44 -2.72 0.69 8.39
N PHE A 45 -2.49 0.42 9.68
CA PHE A 45 -2.97 1.24 10.79
C PHE A 45 -2.20 2.57 10.93
N GLY A 46 -0.91 2.57 10.66
CA GLY A 46 -0.03 3.74 10.80
C GLY A 46 -0.28 4.83 9.76
N SER A 47 -0.81 4.48 8.60
CA SER A 47 -1.00 5.44 7.51
C SER A 47 -1.86 6.65 7.89
N PRO A 48 -3.05 6.51 8.49
CA PRO A 48 -3.85 7.66 8.93
C PRO A 48 -3.14 8.56 9.93
N LEU A 49 -2.29 7.99 10.77
CA LEU A 49 -1.54 8.74 11.78
C LEU A 49 -0.54 9.73 11.15
N MET A 50 -0.13 9.50 9.90
CA MET A 50 0.73 10.43 9.17
C MET A 50 0.10 11.82 9.04
N ALA A 51 -1.23 11.92 8.98
CA ALA A 51 -1.94 13.20 8.95
C ALA A 51 -1.76 14.02 10.23
N LEU A 52 -1.54 13.35 11.37
CA LEU A 52 -1.36 13.94 12.69
C LEU A 52 0.11 14.28 13.00
N THR A 53 1.04 13.83 12.16
CA THR A 53 2.47 14.08 12.31
C THR A 53 2.91 15.27 11.46
N GLY A 54 4.05 15.87 11.78
CA GLY A 54 4.75 16.82 10.91
C GLY A 54 5.49 16.17 9.73
N LEU A 55 5.44 14.85 9.62
CA LEU A 55 6.19 14.07 8.63
C LEU A 55 5.53 14.10 7.25
N ASN A 56 6.35 13.91 6.22
CA ASN A 56 5.86 13.69 4.85
C ASN A 56 5.47 12.23 4.66
N SER A 57 4.69 11.95 3.60
CA SER A 57 4.42 10.59 3.15
C SER A 57 5.70 9.83 2.86
N MET A 58 5.68 8.52 3.08
CA MET A 58 6.83 7.64 2.88
C MET A 58 6.41 6.41 2.07
N ALA A 59 7.30 5.94 1.20
CA ALA A 59 7.15 4.66 0.54
C ALA A 59 7.75 3.54 1.40
N VAL A 60 7.08 2.39 1.43
CA VAL A 60 7.57 1.14 2.04
C VAL A 60 7.55 0.08 0.96
N HIS A 61 8.69 -0.50 0.65
CA HIS A 61 8.83 -1.53 -0.38
C HIS A 61 9.18 -2.89 0.23
N LEU A 62 8.34 -3.88 -0.05
CA LEU A 62 8.54 -5.26 0.37
C LEU A 62 9.18 -6.03 -0.78
N TYR A 63 10.34 -6.62 -0.56
CA TYR A 63 10.98 -7.44 -1.59
C TYR A 63 11.37 -8.82 -1.07
N GLY A 64 11.46 -9.78 -1.98
CA GLY A 64 11.79 -11.16 -1.66
C GLY A 64 11.18 -12.13 -2.64
N GLY A 65 11.52 -13.40 -2.51
CA GLY A 65 11.05 -14.45 -3.42
C GLY A 65 9.51 -14.56 -3.52
N THR A 66 9.06 -15.29 -4.53
CA THR A 66 7.63 -15.60 -4.69
C THR A 66 7.17 -16.52 -3.55
N GLY A 67 5.93 -16.34 -3.10
CA GLY A 67 5.31 -17.21 -2.09
C GLY A 67 5.76 -16.94 -0.65
N VAL A 68 6.40 -15.80 -0.35
CA VAL A 68 6.79 -15.41 1.02
C VAL A 68 5.69 -14.63 1.77
N GLY A 69 4.49 -14.49 1.19
CA GLY A 69 3.35 -13.86 1.84
C GLY A 69 3.24 -12.34 1.70
N LYS A 70 4.02 -11.69 0.82
CA LYS A 70 3.98 -10.23 0.62
C LYS A 70 2.57 -9.72 0.28
N THR A 71 1.97 -10.25 -0.76
CA THR A 71 0.62 -9.86 -1.23
C THR A 71 -0.45 -10.13 -0.17
N THR A 72 -0.38 -11.27 0.51
CA THR A 72 -1.34 -11.60 1.58
C THR A 72 -1.25 -10.61 2.75
N ALA A 73 -0.04 -10.20 3.14
CA ALA A 73 0.15 -9.19 4.18
C ALA A 73 -0.32 -7.79 3.73
N GLN A 74 -0.11 -7.43 2.47
CA GLN A 74 -0.66 -6.20 1.89
C GLN A 74 -2.19 -6.20 1.89
N TYR A 75 -2.81 -7.32 1.53
CA TYR A 75 -4.26 -7.48 1.59
C TYR A 75 -4.78 -7.40 3.03
N ALA A 76 -4.06 -7.99 3.99
CA ALA A 76 -4.41 -7.83 5.41
C ALA A 76 -4.36 -6.36 5.86
N ALA A 77 -3.33 -5.60 5.44
CA ALA A 77 -3.25 -4.17 5.71
C ALA A 77 -4.40 -3.37 5.07
N MET A 78 -4.86 -3.76 3.87
CA MET A 78 -5.99 -3.11 3.21
C MET A 78 -7.34 -3.54 3.76
N SER A 79 -7.48 -4.78 4.24
CA SER A 79 -8.72 -5.30 4.83
C SER A 79 -9.17 -4.55 6.09
N ILE A 80 -8.29 -3.77 6.69
CA ILE A 80 -8.64 -2.82 7.76
C ILE A 80 -9.68 -1.80 7.25
N TRP A 81 -9.55 -1.35 6.00
CA TRP A 81 -10.23 -0.21 5.44
C TRP A 81 -11.35 -0.55 4.47
N GLY A 82 -11.28 -1.70 3.78
CA GLY A 82 -12.25 -2.12 2.78
C GLY A 82 -11.78 -3.31 1.96
N ASP A 83 -12.33 -3.47 0.76
CA ASP A 83 -12.02 -4.58 -0.14
C ASP A 83 -10.53 -4.57 -0.53
N PRO A 84 -9.74 -5.57 -0.07
CA PRO A 84 -8.30 -5.57 -0.30
C PRO A 84 -7.92 -5.77 -1.76
N GLU A 85 -8.74 -6.47 -2.57
CA GLU A 85 -8.45 -6.69 -3.98
C GLU A 85 -8.70 -5.43 -4.81
N LEU A 86 -9.83 -4.77 -4.59
CA LEU A 86 -10.22 -3.58 -5.35
C LEU A 86 -9.45 -2.32 -4.92
N LEU A 87 -9.00 -2.27 -3.68
CA LEU A 87 -8.21 -1.15 -3.15
C LEU A 87 -6.72 -1.27 -3.45
N THR A 88 -6.21 -2.47 -3.72
CA THR A 88 -4.81 -2.69 -4.09
C THR A 88 -4.60 -2.49 -5.59
N LEU A 89 -3.68 -1.59 -5.92
CA LEU A 89 -3.26 -1.34 -7.31
C LEU A 89 -2.40 -2.49 -7.83
N GLN A 90 -2.65 -2.87 -9.07
CA GLN A 90 -1.98 -3.99 -9.73
C GLN A 90 -0.81 -3.51 -10.61
N LYS A 91 0.01 -4.45 -11.06
CA LYS A 91 1.19 -4.16 -11.91
C LYS A 91 0.85 -3.38 -13.18
N ASP A 92 -0.32 -3.63 -13.78
CA ASP A 92 -0.75 -3.03 -15.02
C ASP A 92 -1.38 -1.63 -14.84
N ASP A 93 -1.54 -1.17 -13.60
CA ASP A 93 -1.99 0.18 -13.31
C ASP A 93 -0.95 1.22 -13.72
N THR A 94 -1.38 2.22 -14.46
CA THR A 94 -0.50 3.29 -14.90
C THR A 94 -0.02 4.14 -13.73
N HIS A 95 1.17 4.74 -13.88
CA HIS A 95 1.71 5.67 -12.88
C HIS A 95 0.69 6.79 -12.51
N ASN A 96 -0.02 7.32 -13.50
CA ASN A 96 -1.04 8.34 -13.28
C ASN A 96 -2.24 7.84 -12.48
N SER A 97 -2.68 6.60 -12.71
CA SER A 97 -3.73 5.95 -11.94
C SER A 97 -3.32 5.81 -10.48
N ARG A 98 -2.09 5.36 -10.22
CA ARG A 98 -1.54 5.25 -8.86
C ARG A 98 -1.54 6.58 -8.12
N MET A 99 -1.10 7.66 -8.78
CA MET A 99 -1.08 8.99 -8.15
C MET A 99 -2.47 9.56 -7.93
N ASN A 100 -3.42 9.29 -8.83
CA ASN A 100 -4.83 9.66 -8.62
C ASN A 100 -5.43 8.89 -7.44
N ARG A 101 -5.10 7.60 -7.30
CA ARG A 101 -5.51 6.82 -6.15
C ARG A 101 -4.95 7.39 -4.85
N GLY A 102 -3.69 7.84 -4.82
CA GLY A 102 -3.10 8.53 -3.67
C GLY A 102 -3.88 9.77 -3.23
N GLU A 103 -4.38 10.57 -4.18
CA GLU A 103 -5.25 11.71 -3.88
C GLU A 103 -6.58 11.28 -3.23
N ILE A 104 -7.16 10.18 -3.71
CA ILE A 104 -8.43 9.64 -3.18
C ILE A 104 -8.22 9.05 -1.79
N MET A 105 -7.17 8.26 -1.61
CA MET A 105 -6.84 7.61 -0.31
C MET A 105 -6.51 8.64 0.77
N HIS A 106 -5.94 9.77 0.40
CA HIS A 106 -5.59 10.91 1.26
C HIS A 106 -4.64 10.55 2.41
N SER A 107 -5.12 9.94 3.48
CA SER A 107 -4.34 9.45 4.62
C SER A 107 -4.40 7.93 4.80
N LEU A 108 -5.28 7.24 4.08
CA LEU A 108 -5.33 5.79 4.09
C LEU A 108 -4.12 5.21 3.32
N PRO A 109 -3.72 3.96 3.58
CA PRO A 109 -2.58 3.37 2.90
C PRO A 109 -2.81 3.27 1.39
N LEU A 110 -1.77 3.54 0.61
CA LEU A 110 -1.74 3.32 -0.84
C LEU A 110 -0.97 2.05 -1.11
N VAL A 111 -1.63 1.01 -1.58
CA VAL A 111 -0.99 -0.29 -1.83
C VAL A 111 -0.86 -0.55 -3.31
N SER A 112 0.34 -0.96 -3.74
CA SER A 112 0.67 -1.35 -5.11
C SER A 112 1.36 -2.70 -5.10
N ASP A 113 0.74 -3.72 -5.69
CA ASP A 113 1.35 -5.05 -5.81
C ASP A 113 2.21 -5.16 -7.07
N GLU A 114 3.24 -5.99 -7.01
CA GLU A 114 4.13 -6.41 -8.10
C GLU A 114 4.81 -5.27 -8.88
N MET A 115 5.75 -4.59 -8.23
CA MET A 115 6.61 -3.56 -8.86
C MET A 115 7.97 -4.11 -9.37
N THR A 116 8.11 -5.41 -9.58
CA THR A 116 9.40 -6.04 -9.96
C THR A 116 9.96 -5.52 -11.28
N ASN A 117 9.10 -5.29 -12.26
CA ASN A 117 9.49 -4.96 -13.62
C ASN A 117 9.43 -3.46 -13.95
N VAL A 118 9.28 -2.60 -12.93
CA VAL A 118 9.33 -1.15 -13.16
C VAL A 118 10.76 -0.71 -13.52
N SER A 119 10.86 0.31 -14.36
CA SER A 119 12.14 0.93 -14.65
C SER A 119 12.67 1.73 -13.44
N SER A 120 13.99 1.98 -13.41
CA SER A 120 14.62 2.85 -12.42
C SER A 120 13.96 4.24 -12.39
N ARG A 121 13.62 4.78 -13.55
CA ARG A 121 12.92 6.06 -13.67
C ARG A 121 11.53 6.02 -13.03
N GLU A 122 10.75 5.01 -13.33
CA GLU A 122 9.39 4.86 -12.74
C GLU A 122 9.43 4.69 -11.23
N MET A 123 10.37 3.88 -10.71
CA MET A 123 10.57 3.74 -9.27
C MET A 123 10.98 5.08 -8.62
N SER A 124 11.91 5.80 -9.22
CA SER A 124 12.32 7.13 -8.76
C SER A 124 11.13 8.11 -8.75
N GLU A 125 10.38 8.17 -9.85
CA GLU A 125 9.19 9.04 -9.94
C GLU A 125 8.11 8.67 -8.91
N TYR A 126 7.89 7.37 -8.68
CA TYR A 126 6.97 6.88 -7.66
C TYR A 126 7.38 7.36 -6.26
N VAL A 127 8.63 7.14 -5.86
CA VAL A 127 9.14 7.52 -4.54
C VAL A 127 9.05 9.04 -4.33
N TYR A 128 9.44 9.85 -5.31
CA TYR A 128 9.37 11.31 -5.21
C TYR A 128 7.92 11.82 -5.15
N GLN A 129 7.01 11.24 -5.91
CA GLN A 129 5.62 11.71 -5.91
C GLN A 129 4.89 11.30 -4.63
N VAL A 130 5.08 10.06 -4.17
CA VAL A 130 4.55 9.61 -2.89
C VAL A 130 5.01 10.54 -1.77
N SER A 131 6.31 10.73 -1.63
CA SER A 131 6.88 11.58 -0.57
C SER A 131 6.53 13.06 -0.72
N GLY A 132 6.33 13.54 -1.94
CA GLY A 132 5.89 14.90 -2.24
C GLY A 132 4.45 15.20 -1.85
N GLY A 133 3.63 14.16 -1.56
CA GLY A 133 2.28 14.29 -1.06
C GLY A 133 1.31 15.00 -2.00
N ARG A 134 1.61 15.10 -3.30
CA ARG A 134 0.77 15.74 -4.32
C ARG A 134 1.06 15.22 -5.71
N GLN A 135 0.04 15.27 -6.58
CA GLN A 135 0.23 15.02 -8.01
C GLN A 135 1.12 16.10 -8.65
N LYS A 136 1.83 15.71 -9.71
CA LYS A 136 2.54 16.65 -10.60
C LYS A 136 1.52 17.64 -11.18
N ASN A 137 1.92 18.91 -11.25
CA ASN A 137 1.12 19.91 -11.95
C ASN A 137 1.07 19.62 -13.45
N ARG A 138 -0.06 19.88 -14.08
CA ARG A 138 -0.29 19.65 -15.51
C ARG A 138 -1.02 20.81 -16.13
N LEU A 139 -0.69 21.11 -17.37
CA LEU A 139 -1.45 22.03 -18.19
C LEU A 139 -2.69 21.32 -18.75
N SER A 140 -3.76 22.07 -18.96
CA SER A 140 -4.94 21.59 -19.68
C SER A 140 -4.60 21.41 -21.17
N ALA A 141 -5.25 20.41 -21.81
CA ALA A 141 -5.08 20.22 -23.25
C ALA A 141 -5.53 21.42 -24.10
N ASN A 142 -6.49 22.20 -23.58
CA ASN A 142 -7.02 23.40 -24.21
C ASN A 142 -6.43 24.65 -23.55
N GLY A 143 -5.57 25.36 -24.24
CA GLY A 143 -5.11 26.70 -23.88
C GLY A 143 -3.95 26.82 -22.92
N ASN A 144 -3.20 25.75 -22.65
CA ASN A 144 -2.04 25.76 -21.74
C ASN A 144 -2.31 26.36 -20.34
N VAL A 145 -3.56 26.29 -19.87
CA VAL A 145 -3.93 26.77 -18.54
C VAL A 145 -3.50 25.74 -17.50
N GLU A 146 -2.89 26.20 -16.42
CA GLU A 146 -2.53 25.34 -15.29
C GLU A 146 -3.78 24.71 -14.67
N ARG A 147 -3.82 23.39 -14.58
CA ARG A 147 -4.89 22.69 -13.87
C ARG A 147 -4.75 22.92 -12.37
N VAL A 148 -5.88 23.08 -11.71
CA VAL A 148 -5.90 23.08 -10.25
C VAL A 148 -5.26 21.78 -9.76
N ARG A 149 -4.23 21.90 -8.92
CA ARG A 149 -3.57 20.74 -8.30
C ARG A 149 -4.59 19.92 -7.51
N GLY A 150 -4.47 18.61 -7.61
CA GLY A 150 -5.22 17.71 -6.76
C GLY A 150 -4.98 17.95 -5.26
N LYS A 151 -5.85 17.38 -4.44
CA LYS A 151 -5.71 17.47 -2.98
C LYS A 151 -4.38 16.84 -2.52
N PRO A 152 -3.73 17.42 -1.50
CA PRO A 152 -2.54 16.81 -0.92
C PRO A 152 -2.91 15.51 -0.19
N TRP A 153 -1.94 14.63 -0.04
CA TRP A 153 -2.05 13.44 0.80
C TRP A 153 -0.91 13.36 1.82
N LYS A 154 -1.17 12.67 2.92
CA LYS A 154 -0.18 12.26 3.91
C LYS A 154 -0.45 10.82 4.28
N LEU A 155 0.28 9.89 3.68
CA LEU A 155 0.04 8.46 3.78
C LEU A 155 1.34 7.66 3.78
N LEU A 156 1.22 6.39 4.13
CA LEU A 156 2.23 5.38 3.87
C LEU A 156 1.85 4.60 2.61
N ALA A 157 2.78 4.52 1.66
CA ALA A 157 2.57 3.76 0.43
C ALA A 157 3.33 2.43 0.51
N LEU A 158 2.59 1.33 0.51
CA LEU A 158 3.12 -0.02 0.45
C LEU A 158 3.29 -0.45 -1.00
N SER A 159 4.43 -1.01 -1.33
CA SER A 159 4.65 -1.68 -2.61
C SER A 159 5.35 -3.01 -2.42
N SER A 160 5.20 -3.93 -3.37
CA SER A 160 5.88 -5.21 -3.32
C SER A 160 6.59 -5.53 -4.64
N GLY A 161 7.60 -6.41 -4.56
CA GLY A 161 8.32 -6.91 -5.71
C GLY A 161 9.24 -8.06 -5.36
N ASN A 162 9.87 -8.66 -6.37
CA ASN A 162 10.87 -9.70 -6.14
C ASN A 162 12.29 -9.11 -6.05
N THR A 163 12.47 -7.87 -6.50
CA THR A 163 13.74 -7.13 -6.53
C THR A 163 13.69 -5.97 -5.56
N SER A 164 14.79 -5.65 -4.88
CA SER A 164 14.85 -4.50 -3.99
C SER A 164 14.75 -3.18 -4.76
N ALA A 165 14.18 -2.17 -4.11
CA ALA A 165 14.10 -0.83 -4.71
C ALA A 165 15.50 -0.25 -4.96
N TRP A 166 16.47 -0.55 -4.09
CA TRP A 166 17.87 -0.18 -4.31
C TRP A 166 18.42 -0.76 -5.62
N GLU A 167 18.21 -2.05 -5.88
CA GLU A 167 18.66 -2.69 -7.11
C GLU A 167 17.99 -2.10 -8.34
N ILE A 168 16.68 -1.84 -8.30
CA ILE A 168 15.93 -1.21 -9.39
C ILE A 168 16.50 0.18 -9.69
N LEU A 169 16.67 1.00 -8.67
CA LEU A 169 17.17 2.38 -8.80
C LEU A 169 18.64 2.42 -9.25
N SER A 170 19.45 1.45 -8.83
CA SER A 170 20.88 1.39 -9.16
C SER A 170 21.17 0.98 -10.60
N ARG A 171 20.17 0.55 -11.37
CA ARG A 171 20.34 0.24 -12.81
C ARG A 171 20.81 1.45 -13.62
N ASP A 172 20.31 2.65 -13.28
CA ASP A 172 20.61 3.89 -13.99
C ASP A 172 21.35 4.93 -13.14
N LYS A 173 21.51 4.67 -11.84
CA LYS A 173 22.12 5.61 -10.89
C LYS A 173 23.14 4.89 -10.02
N ALA A 174 24.37 5.37 -10.01
CA ALA A 174 25.43 4.80 -9.17
C ALA A 174 25.08 4.83 -7.66
N THR A 175 24.34 5.85 -7.20
CA THR A 175 23.96 6.00 -5.79
C THR A 175 22.58 6.67 -5.66
N PRO A 176 21.48 5.92 -5.51
CA PRO A 176 20.12 6.48 -5.37
C PRO A 176 19.81 6.98 -3.95
N LYS A 177 20.76 7.71 -3.32
CA LYS A 177 20.66 8.13 -1.92
C LYS A 177 19.41 8.97 -1.62
N ALA A 178 19.03 9.84 -2.54
CA ALA A 178 17.91 10.75 -2.32
C ALA A 178 16.56 10.02 -2.32
N GLU A 179 16.41 9.01 -3.16
CA GLU A 179 15.23 8.12 -3.17
C GLU A 179 15.18 7.28 -1.90
N MET A 180 16.32 6.70 -1.50
CA MET A 180 16.39 5.84 -0.31
C MET A 180 16.13 6.58 1.01
N GLN A 181 16.29 7.91 1.06
CA GLN A 181 15.84 8.71 2.19
C GLN A 181 14.31 8.85 2.30
N ARG A 182 13.57 8.49 1.25
CA ARG A 182 12.11 8.62 1.15
C ARG A 182 11.41 7.26 1.09
N LEU A 183 12.19 6.20 1.11
CA LEU A 183 11.72 4.85 0.95
C LEU A 183 12.37 3.97 2.02
N PHE A 184 11.54 3.20 2.69
CA PHE A 184 11.98 2.13 3.57
C PHE A 184 11.75 0.81 2.88
N GLU A 185 12.77 -0.04 2.76
CA GLU A 185 12.62 -1.35 2.15
C GLU A 185 12.87 -2.49 3.13
N ILE A 186 12.08 -3.55 2.98
CA ILE A 186 12.08 -4.70 3.84
C ILE A 186 12.23 -5.95 3.00
N LYS A 187 13.26 -6.74 3.29
CA LYS A 187 13.41 -8.07 2.72
C LYS A 187 12.50 -9.05 3.47
N VAL A 188 11.44 -9.47 2.82
CA VAL A 188 10.55 -10.50 3.36
C VAL A 188 11.12 -11.87 2.99
N VAL A 189 11.32 -12.71 3.99
CA VAL A 189 11.82 -14.08 3.83
C VAL A 189 10.72 -15.07 4.15
N LYS A 190 10.79 -16.26 3.55
CA LYS A 190 9.87 -17.34 3.88
C LYS A 190 10.09 -17.77 5.32
N MET A 191 9.02 -17.81 6.09
CA MET A 191 9.07 -18.26 7.46
C MET A 191 9.42 -19.74 7.54
N ILE A 192 10.45 -20.08 8.29
CA ILE A 192 10.95 -21.47 8.44
C ILE A 192 9.95 -22.33 9.22
N HIS A 193 9.17 -21.70 10.09
CA HIS A 193 8.18 -22.38 10.94
C HIS A 193 6.79 -22.54 10.33
N THR A 194 6.52 -22.01 9.15
CA THR A 194 5.32 -22.37 8.38
C THR A 194 5.53 -23.73 7.67
N GLN A 195 5.92 -24.75 8.41
CA GLN A 195 5.59 -26.12 8.05
C GLN A 195 4.08 -26.40 8.26
N GLY A 196 3.31 -25.41 8.65
CA GLY A 196 1.87 -25.39 8.48
C GLY A 196 1.56 -25.28 6.98
N ASN A 197 0.98 -26.31 6.47
CA ASN A 197 0.44 -26.55 5.15
C ASN A 197 0.21 -25.28 4.32
N ASN A 198 0.44 -25.35 3.02
CA ASN A 198 -0.08 -24.41 2.01
C ASN A 198 -1.59 -24.13 2.19
N ALA A 199 -2.32 -25.03 2.86
CA ALA A 199 -3.70 -24.87 3.30
C ALA A 199 -3.91 -23.64 4.22
N ASP A 200 -3.09 -23.43 5.24
CA ASP A 200 -3.27 -22.31 6.20
C ASP A 200 -3.09 -20.94 5.53
N THR A 201 -2.18 -20.86 4.57
CA THR A 201 -1.95 -19.61 3.81
C THR A 201 -3.07 -19.36 2.81
N ALA A 202 -3.59 -20.41 2.19
CA ALA A 202 -4.74 -20.31 1.28
C ALA A 202 -6.01 -19.92 2.04
N ASP A 203 -6.26 -20.53 3.20
CA ASP A 203 -7.37 -20.19 4.10
C ASP A 203 -7.27 -18.73 4.58
N LEU A 204 -6.06 -18.28 4.96
CA LEU A 204 -5.83 -16.89 5.34
C LEU A 204 -6.15 -15.93 4.19
N LEU A 205 -5.70 -16.22 2.97
CA LEU A 205 -5.97 -15.37 1.81
C LEU A 205 -7.47 -15.28 1.51
N GLU A 206 -8.19 -16.41 1.56
CA GLU A 206 -9.63 -16.43 1.40
C GLU A 206 -10.33 -15.64 2.50
N LYS A 207 -9.91 -15.82 3.76
CA LYS A 207 -10.46 -15.12 4.91
C LYS A 207 -10.30 -13.60 4.78
N VAL A 208 -9.13 -13.13 4.35
CA VAL A 208 -8.85 -11.70 4.08
C VAL A 208 -9.77 -11.13 3.00
N LYS A 209 -10.00 -11.87 1.92
CA LYS A 209 -10.85 -11.42 0.79
C LYS A 209 -12.34 -11.41 1.10
N LEU A 210 -12.77 -12.18 2.07
CA LEU A 210 -14.18 -12.31 2.44
C LEU A 210 -14.57 -11.53 3.68
N ASN A 211 -13.60 -11.02 4.47
CA ASN A 211 -13.87 -10.33 5.72
C ASN A 211 -12.98 -9.09 5.85
N TYR A 212 -13.55 -7.90 5.66
CA TYR A 212 -12.82 -6.65 5.64
C TYR A 212 -13.68 -5.44 6.02
N GLY A 213 -13.04 -4.29 6.28
CA GLY A 213 -13.70 -3.00 6.48
C GLY A 213 -14.31 -2.78 7.86
N HIS A 214 -14.16 -3.74 8.80
CA HIS A 214 -14.77 -3.65 10.11
C HIS A 214 -13.95 -2.84 11.12
N ILE A 215 -12.63 -2.88 11.01
CA ILE A 215 -11.72 -2.38 12.05
C ILE A 215 -11.34 -0.92 11.86
N GLY A 216 -11.22 -0.46 10.62
CA GLY A 216 -10.72 0.87 10.31
C GLY A 216 -11.52 2.00 10.94
N VAL A 217 -12.86 1.92 10.91
CA VAL A 217 -13.73 2.92 11.52
C VAL A 217 -13.54 2.98 13.04
N LYS A 218 -13.46 1.81 13.70
CA LYS A 218 -13.21 1.73 15.14
C LYS A 218 -11.85 2.30 15.53
N PHE A 219 -10.83 2.01 14.72
CA PHE A 219 -9.50 2.56 14.93
C PHE A 219 -9.49 4.09 14.84
N VAL A 220 -10.15 4.67 13.83
CA VAL A 220 -10.25 6.14 13.68
C VAL A 220 -11.05 6.78 14.82
N GLN A 221 -12.04 6.10 15.37
CA GLN A 221 -12.79 6.59 16.53
C GLN A 221 -11.97 6.55 17.83
N TRP A 222 -10.99 5.68 17.90
CA TRP A 222 -10.15 5.51 19.09
C TRP A 222 -8.99 6.53 19.13
N ILE A 223 -8.44 6.95 17.99
CA ILE A 223 -7.35 7.97 17.91
C ILE A 223 -7.90 9.39 17.99
#